data_959103b48b345320eaefe984a7a19a1f
#
_entry.id   959103b48b345320eaefe984a7a19a1f
#
_cell.length_a   1.000
_cell.length_b   1.000
_cell.length_c   1.000
_cell.angle_alpha   90.00
_cell.angle_beta   90.00
_cell.angle_gamma   90.00
#
_symmetry.space_group_name_H-M   'P 1'
#
loop_
_entity.id
_entity.type
_entity.pdbx_description
1 polymer ?
#
loop_
_entity_poly.entity_id
_entity_poly.type
_entity_poly.pdbx_seq_one_letter_code
_entity_poly.pdbx_strand_id
1 'polypeptide(L)'
;LCPGPITFILKKKTNSKIQPLANAKLNTVAVRFPKHKIVRTILKSINFPLAMPSANVSSGVSPVSAQDVFDEFKKKIKFIIDGGQSKIGIESTVIDLTNIPKILRPGIIIPAKIEKILNLKIKNNSHKSVIKSPGMLKKHYSPGLPMLINQKKSDNKSAFIYLGNKFKNKNNFFSLSKNSNLNEAASNLYKTFRLIK
;
A
#
# COMPACT_ATOMS: atom_id res chain seq x y z
N LEU A 1 15.99 4.83 -4.68
CA LEU A 1 14.63 4.43 -4.29
C LEU A 1 14.38 4.64 -2.80
N CYS A 2 15.41 4.69 -1.97
CA CYS A 2 15.37 4.99 -0.55
C CYS A 2 15.98 6.36 -0.25
N PRO A 3 15.37 7.14 0.65
CA PRO A 3 14.08 6.91 1.31
C PRO A 3 12.91 7.02 0.33
N GLY A 4 11.88 6.17 0.50
CA GLY A 4 10.76 6.17 -0.44
C GLY A 4 9.70 5.08 -0.25
N PRO A 5 8.82 4.91 -1.28
CA PRO A 5 7.72 3.97 -1.24
C PRO A 5 8.15 2.56 -1.69
N ILE A 6 9.25 2.06 -1.14
CA ILE A 6 9.75 0.70 -1.36
C ILE A 6 10.02 0.02 -0.02
N THR A 7 9.70 -1.26 0.06
CA THR A 7 9.93 -2.13 1.22
C THR A 7 10.78 -3.31 0.78
N PHE A 8 11.82 -3.60 1.53
CA PHE A 8 12.76 -4.70 1.27
C PHE A 8 12.50 -5.84 2.24
N ILE A 9 12.37 -7.06 1.74
CA ILE A 9 12.45 -8.26 2.56
C ILE A 9 13.91 -8.70 2.59
N LEU A 10 14.47 -8.74 3.78
CA LEU A 10 15.88 -9.06 4.04
C LEU A 10 15.98 -10.24 5.01
N LYS A 11 17.09 -10.98 4.97
CA LYS A 11 17.40 -11.98 5.98
C LYS A 11 17.63 -11.30 7.33
N LYS A 12 16.98 -11.81 8.38
CA LYS A 12 17.17 -11.33 9.74
C LYS A 12 18.52 -11.85 10.29
N LYS A 13 19.28 -11.00 10.95
CA LYS A 13 20.50 -11.43 11.66
C LYS A 13 20.12 -12.33 12.84
N THR A 14 20.95 -13.30 13.18
CA THR A 14 20.73 -14.25 14.28
C THR A 14 20.60 -13.54 15.64
N ASN A 15 21.40 -12.50 15.87
CA ASN A 15 21.39 -11.67 17.08
C ASN A 15 20.44 -10.45 17.00
N SER A 16 19.47 -10.47 16.08
CA SER A 16 18.53 -9.36 15.91
C SER A 16 17.63 -9.21 17.13
N LYS A 17 17.50 -7.99 17.63
CA LYS A 17 16.58 -7.61 18.72
C LYS A 17 15.13 -7.40 18.26
N ILE A 18 14.82 -7.65 16.97
CA ILE A 18 13.46 -7.56 16.45
C ILE A 18 12.62 -8.68 17.06
N GLN A 19 11.54 -8.28 17.74
CA GLN A 19 10.62 -9.21 18.39
C GLN A 19 9.98 -10.14 17.36
N PRO A 20 9.86 -11.45 17.65
CA PRO A 20 9.30 -12.43 16.72
C PRO A 20 7.88 -12.10 16.25
N LEU A 21 7.09 -11.43 17.08
CA LEU A 21 5.74 -10.99 16.73
C LEU A 21 5.75 -9.95 15.58
N ALA A 22 6.74 -9.06 15.54
CA ALA A 22 6.84 -8.00 14.54
C ALA A 22 7.17 -8.52 13.13
N ASN A 23 7.74 -9.72 13.02
CA ASN A 23 8.08 -10.35 11.73
C ASN A 23 7.43 -11.72 11.52
N ALA A 24 6.32 -12.01 12.23
CA ALA A 24 5.57 -13.26 12.15
C ALA A 24 6.45 -14.51 12.37
N LYS A 25 7.45 -14.43 13.25
CA LYS A 25 8.44 -15.48 13.55
C LYS A 25 9.26 -15.95 12.35
N LEU A 26 9.26 -15.22 11.23
CA LEU A 26 10.02 -15.56 10.04
C LEU A 26 11.53 -15.26 10.24
N ASN A 27 12.38 -15.94 9.45
CA ASN A 27 13.81 -15.63 9.36
C ASN A 27 14.12 -14.41 8.48
N THR A 28 13.08 -13.67 8.10
CA THR A 28 13.15 -12.47 7.27
C THR A 28 12.46 -11.32 7.96
N VAL A 29 12.80 -10.10 7.57
CA VAL A 29 12.18 -8.88 8.05
C VAL A 29 11.89 -7.93 6.91
N ALA A 30 10.72 -7.29 6.95
CA ALA A 30 10.35 -6.23 6.01
C ALA A 30 10.86 -4.89 6.54
N VAL A 31 11.72 -4.22 5.78
CA VAL A 31 12.34 -2.94 6.15
C VAL A 31 11.97 -1.87 5.14
N ARG A 32 11.56 -0.70 5.65
CA ARG A 32 11.29 0.48 4.83
C ARG A 32 11.95 1.72 5.43
N PHE A 33 12.52 2.56 4.58
CA PHE A 33 13.02 3.89 4.91
C PHE A 33 12.02 4.93 4.36
N PRO A 34 11.10 5.44 5.20
CA PRO A 34 10.06 6.36 4.74
C PRO A 34 10.64 7.73 4.37
N LYS A 35 10.04 8.39 3.35
CA LYS A 35 10.42 9.74 2.96
C LYS A 35 9.69 10.82 3.76
N HIS A 36 8.58 10.47 4.43
CA HIS A 36 7.72 11.42 5.12
C HIS A 36 8.44 12.16 6.25
N LYS A 37 8.36 13.50 6.26
CA LYS A 37 9.12 14.36 7.20
C LYS A 37 8.84 14.02 8.67
N ILE A 38 7.58 13.95 9.07
CA ILE A 38 7.20 13.67 10.47
C ILE A 38 7.72 12.31 10.91
N VAL A 39 7.51 11.24 10.12
CA VAL A 39 8.00 9.90 10.44
C VAL A 39 9.51 9.89 10.58
N ARG A 40 10.24 10.60 9.71
CA ARG A 40 11.70 10.72 9.81
C ARG A 40 12.15 11.46 11.06
N THR A 41 11.41 12.49 11.47
CA THR A 41 11.70 13.22 12.74
C THR A 41 11.52 12.29 13.93
N ILE A 42 10.42 11.52 13.98
CA ILE A 42 10.20 10.53 15.04
C ILE A 42 11.33 9.47 15.06
N LEU A 43 11.67 8.91 13.89
CA LEU A 43 12.72 7.89 13.80
C LEU A 43 14.11 8.41 14.18
N LYS A 44 14.37 9.71 14.08
CA LYS A 44 15.62 10.34 14.54
C LYS A 44 15.66 10.56 16.05
N SER A 45 14.51 10.69 16.72
CA SER A 45 14.40 10.89 18.16
C SER A 45 14.43 9.61 18.99
N ILE A 46 14.45 8.45 18.34
CA ILE A 46 14.47 7.13 18.97
C ILE A 46 15.66 6.31 18.45
N ASN A 47 16.13 5.34 19.24
CA ASN A 47 17.26 4.47 18.90
C ASN A 47 16.84 3.03 18.53
N PHE A 48 15.57 2.81 18.21
CA PHE A 48 15.01 1.52 17.84
C PHE A 48 14.08 1.63 16.63
N PRO A 49 13.89 0.54 15.85
CA PRO A 49 12.96 0.54 14.74
C PRO A 49 11.49 0.49 15.21
N LEU A 50 10.59 1.06 14.42
CA LEU A 50 9.14 0.99 14.66
C LEU A 50 8.49 -0.06 13.78
N ALA A 51 7.63 -0.90 14.36
CA ALA A 51 6.71 -1.74 13.61
C ALA A 51 5.49 -0.89 13.20
N MET A 52 5.28 -0.70 11.91
CA MET A 52 4.26 0.21 11.38
C MET A 52 3.36 -0.53 10.37
N PRO A 53 2.31 -1.22 10.83
CA PRO A 53 1.28 -1.78 9.95
C PRO A 53 0.40 -0.68 9.36
N SER A 54 -0.44 -1.02 8.37
CA SER A 54 -1.50 -0.12 7.90
C SER A 54 -2.53 0.13 9.00
N ALA A 55 -2.99 1.37 9.13
CA ALA A 55 -3.92 1.80 10.19
C ALA A 55 -5.39 1.58 9.78
N ASN A 56 -5.74 0.33 9.46
CA ASN A 56 -7.11 -0.10 9.11
C ASN A 56 -7.44 -1.44 9.77
N VAL A 57 -8.72 -1.77 9.86
CA VAL A 57 -9.17 -3.11 10.23
C VAL A 57 -8.68 -4.11 9.16
N SER A 58 -8.26 -5.29 9.60
CA SER A 58 -7.69 -6.32 8.72
C SER A 58 -8.56 -6.58 7.48
N SER A 59 -7.91 -6.74 6.35
CA SER A 59 -8.50 -6.92 5.01
C SER A 59 -9.17 -5.68 4.40
N GLY A 60 -9.37 -4.60 5.16
CA GLY A 60 -9.97 -3.36 4.66
C GLY A 60 -9.05 -2.53 3.78
N VAL A 61 -9.60 -1.45 3.22
CA VAL A 61 -8.85 -0.45 2.46
C VAL A 61 -8.01 0.40 3.40
N SER A 62 -6.72 0.56 3.09
CA SER A 62 -5.83 1.40 3.90
C SER A 62 -6.30 2.86 3.94
N PRO A 63 -6.17 3.55 5.11
CA PRO A 63 -6.50 4.96 5.24
C PRO A 63 -5.51 5.83 4.45
N VAL A 64 -6.00 6.96 3.95
CA VAL A 64 -5.19 7.95 3.22
C VAL A 64 -5.12 9.29 3.95
N SER A 65 -5.85 9.45 5.05
CA SER A 65 -5.90 10.65 5.89
C SER A 65 -5.99 10.30 7.38
N ALA A 66 -5.73 11.27 8.25
CA ALA A 66 -5.94 11.13 9.69
C ALA A 66 -7.41 10.91 10.03
N GLN A 67 -8.32 11.55 9.28
CA GLN A 67 -9.77 11.37 9.45
C GLN A 67 -10.19 9.92 9.18
N ASP A 68 -9.67 9.29 8.11
CA ASP A 68 -9.94 7.87 7.83
C ASP A 68 -9.55 6.96 9.00
N VAL A 69 -8.40 7.24 9.64
CA VAL A 69 -7.92 6.48 10.81
C VAL A 69 -8.83 6.71 12.00
N PHE A 70 -9.25 7.96 12.23
CA PHE A 70 -10.17 8.29 13.31
C PHE A 70 -11.52 7.58 13.14
N ASP A 71 -12.08 7.61 11.92
CA ASP A 71 -13.36 6.95 11.61
C ASP A 71 -13.30 5.43 11.78
N GLU A 72 -12.15 4.82 11.43
CA GLU A 72 -11.92 3.38 11.54
C GLU A 72 -11.81 2.91 12.99
N PHE A 73 -11.05 3.63 13.82
CA PHE A 73 -10.70 3.20 15.17
C PHE A 73 -11.41 3.97 16.27
N LYS A 74 -11.89 5.17 16.00
CA LYS A 74 -12.58 6.04 16.98
C LYS A 74 -11.80 6.12 18.30
N LYS A 75 -12.42 5.77 19.42
CA LYS A 75 -11.81 5.80 20.76
C LYS A 75 -10.83 4.63 21.04
N LYS A 76 -10.62 3.69 20.11
CA LYS A 76 -9.73 2.53 20.33
C LYS A 76 -8.24 2.90 20.28
N ILE A 77 -7.89 4.03 19.69
CA ILE A 77 -6.53 4.58 19.69
C ILE A 77 -6.51 5.96 20.36
N LYS A 78 -5.46 6.23 21.14
CA LYS A 78 -5.38 7.46 21.93
C LYS A 78 -4.85 8.64 21.13
N PHE A 79 -3.95 8.40 20.19
CA PHE A 79 -3.24 9.46 19.45
C PHE A 79 -3.23 9.16 17.96
N ILE A 80 -3.47 10.19 17.16
CA ILE A 80 -3.29 10.19 15.72
C ILE A 80 -2.43 11.41 15.38
N ILE A 81 -1.31 11.17 14.72
CA ILE A 81 -0.47 12.26 14.21
C ILE A 81 -0.93 12.54 12.79
N ASP A 82 -1.50 13.70 12.56
CA ASP A 82 -1.91 14.13 11.23
C ASP A 82 -0.68 14.53 10.40
N GLY A 83 -0.35 13.70 9.43
CA GLY A 83 0.70 13.93 8.44
C GLY A 83 0.19 14.53 7.13
N GLY A 84 -1.08 14.89 7.08
CA GLY A 84 -1.78 15.27 5.85
C GLY A 84 -2.19 14.06 5.02
N GLN A 85 -2.81 14.33 3.88
CA GLN A 85 -3.28 13.30 2.97
C GLN A 85 -2.12 12.54 2.31
N SER A 86 -2.26 11.21 2.17
CA SER A 86 -1.29 10.37 1.46
C SER A 86 -1.18 10.78 -0.01
N LYS A 87 0.02 11.22 -0.42
CA LYS A 87 0.28 11.68 -1.81
C LYS A 87 0.28 10.53 -2.83
N ILE A 88 0.59 9.31 -2.42
CA ILE A 88 0.69 8.15 -3.30
C ILE A 88 -0.62 7.36 -3.33
N GLY A 89 -1.29 7.23 -2.18
CA GLY A 89 -2.60 6.61 -2.04
C GLY A 89 -2.64 5.09 -2.11
N ILE A 90 -1.56 4.43 -2.52
CA ILE A 90 -1.41 2.97 -2.53
C ILE A 90 -0.16 2.55 -1.75
N GLU A 91 -0.04 1.27 -1.46
CA GLU A 91 1.06 0.70 -0.70
C GLU A 91 2.42 0.80 -1.41
N SER A 92 3.49 0.63 -0.62
CA SER A 92 4.85 0.52 -1.14
C SER A 92 5.03 -0.72 -2.01
N THR A 93 5.87 -0.62 -3.03
CA THR A 93 6.38 -1.80 -3.73
C THR A 93 7.20 -2.65 -2.75
N VAL A 94 6.93 -3.96 -2.68
CA VAL A 94 7.67 -4.90 -1.83
C VAL A 94 8.54 -5.79 -2.70
N ILE A 95 9.85 -5.77 -2.43
CA ILE A 95 10.83 -6.63 -3.10
C ILE A 95 11.52 -7.57 -2.11
N ASP A 96 11.55 -8.83 -2.42
CA ASP A 96 12.31 -9.86 -1.69
C ASP A 96 13.75 -9.89 -2.24
N LEU A 97 14.71 -9.60 -1.37
CA LEU A 97 16.14 -9.62 -1.67
C LEU A 97 16.89 -10.76 -0.92
N THR A 98 16.16 -11.73 -0.38
CA THR A 98 16.78 -12.84 0.37
C THR A 98 17.55 -13.81 -0.51
N ASN A 99 17.19 -13.89 -1.79
CA ASN A 99 17.82 -14.66 -2.85
C ASN A 99 17.73 -13.87 -4.17
N ILE A 100 17.41 -14.52 -5.28
CA ILE A 100 17.13 -13.84 -6.56
C ILE A 100 15.99 -12.84 -6.33
N PRO A 101 16.19 -11.55 -6.66
CA PRO A 101 15.19 -10.52 -6.43
C PRO A 101 13.82 -10.84 -7.03
N LYS A 102 12.76 -10.69 -6.22
CA LYS A 102 11.36 -10.92 -6.63
C LYS A 102 10.46 -9.81 -6.11
N ILE A 103 9.52 -9.34 -6.93
CA ILE A 103 8.48 -8.43 -6.48
C ILE A 103 7.35 -9.25 -5.85
N LEU A 104 7.12 -9.05 -4.54
CA LEU A 104 6.06 -9.70 -3.80
C LEU A 104 4.75 -8.91 -3.82
N ARG A 105 4.85 -7.59 -3.93
CA ARG A 105 3.70 -6.68 -4.03
C ARG A 105 4.04 -5.54 -4.99
N PRO A 106 3.29 -5.37 -6.08
CA PRO A 106 3.42 -4.18 -6.91
C PRO A 106 2.97 -2.93 -6.14
N GLY A 107 3.55 -1.78 -6.45
CA GLY A 107 3.22 -0.47 -5.91
C GLY A 107 3.62 0.61 -6.89
N ILE A 108 3.76 1.86 -6.43
CA ILE A 108 4.07 3.00 -7.32
C ILE A 108 5.43 2.88 -8.02
N ILE A 109 6.38 2.12 -7.45
CA ILE A 109 7.66 1.85 -8.11
C ILE A 109 7.48 0.63 -9.00
N ILE A 110 7.46 0.87 -10.31
CA ILE A 110 7.26 -0.18 -11.32
C ILE A 110 8.48 -1.11 -11.44
N PRO A 111 8.29 -2.39 -11.83
CA PRO A 111 9.37 -3.37 -11.99
C PRO A 111 10.53 -2.87 -12.85
N ALA A 112 10.24 -2.30 -14.02
CA ALA A 112 11.26 -1.80 -14.96
C ALA A 112 12.24 -0.79 -14.34
N LYS A 113 11.78 0.06 -13.41
CA LYS A 113 12.66 0.99 -12.69
C LYS A 113 13.61 0.27 -11.73
N ILE A 114 13.15 -0.80 -11.11
CA ILE A 114 13.97 -1.62 -10.20
C ILE A 114 14.97 -2.44 -11.01
N GLU A 115 14.53 -3.07 -12.10
CA GLU A 115 15.37 -3.84 -13.02
C GLU A 115 16.53 -3.01 -13.57
N LYS A 116 16.24 -1.77 -13.99
CA LYS A 116 17.27 -0.83 -14.45
C LYS A 116 18.34 -0.55 -13.39
N ILE A 117 17.94 -0.41 -12.11
CA ILE A 117 18.88 -0.13 -11.02
C ILE A 117 19.70 -1.36 -10.65
N LEU A 118 19.09 -2.53 -10.66
CA LEU A 118 19.75 -3.78 -10.31
C LEU A 118 20.53 -4.39 -11.49
N ASN A 119 20.34 -3.86 -12.69
CA ASN A 119 20.87 -4.40 -13.95
C ASN A 119 20.54 -5.89 -14.15
N LEU A 120 19.30 -6.27 -13.80
CA LEU A 120 18.81 -7.65 -13.97
C LEU A 120 17.29 -7.68 -14.11
N LYS A 121 16.81 -8.74 -14.81
CA LYS A 121 15.37 -9.01 -14.93
C LYS A 121 14.80 -9.56 -13.62
N ILE A 122 13.64 -9.05 -13.19
CA ILE A 122 12.95 -9.51 -12.00
C ILE A 122 11.84 -10.47 -12.39
N LYS A 123 11.88 -11.69 -11.85
CA LYS A 123 10.79 -12.63 -12.04
C LYS A 123 9.54 -12.17 -11.29
N ASN A 124 8.42 -12.08 -12.00
CA ASN A 124 7.12 -11.90 -11.36
C ASN A 124 6.76 -13.16 -10.57
N ASN A 125 6.20 -12.98 -9.38
CA ASN A 125 5.87 -14.10 -8.51
C ASN A 125 4.69 -14.89 -9.11
N SER A 126 4.88 -16.16 -9.43
CA SER A 126 3.79 -17.11 -9.63
C SER A 126 3.18 -17.44 -8.25
N HIS A 127 1.85 -17.47 -8.14
CA HIS A 127 1.01 -17.51 -6.94
C HIS A 127 1.23 -18.62 -5.88
N LYS A 128 2.37 -19.32 -5.86
CA LYS A 128 2.64 -20.47 -4.95
C LYS A 128 3.72 -20.21 -3.88
N SER A 129 3.99 -18.98 -3.50
CA SER A 129 5.01 -18.70 -2.49
C SER A 129 4.42 -18.54 -1.08
N VAL A 130 5.21 -18.93 -0.06
CA VAL A 130 4.92 -18.66 1.35
C VAL A 130 4.62 -17.17 1.55
N ILE A 131 3.57 -16.85 2.33
CA ILE A 131 3.20 -15.47 2.64
C ILE A 131 4.33 -14.80 3.42
N LYS A 132 5.01 -13.83 2.78
CA LYS A 132 6.14 -13.09 3.37
C LYS A 132 5.84 -11.60 3.58
N SER A 133 4.71 -11.11 3.09
CA SER A 133 4.33 -9.71 3.21
C SER A 133 2.81 -9.53 3.24
N PRO A 134 2.30 -8.45 3.87
CA PRO A 134 0.92 -8.03 3.71
C PRO A 134 0.57 -7.83 2.24
N GLY A 135 -0.67 -8.10 1.85
CA GLY A 135 -1.12 -8.02 0.45
C GLY A 135 -1.02 -9.33 -0.34
N MET A 136 -0.41 -10.38 0.22
CA MET A 136 -0.41 -11.74 -0.37
C MET A 136 -1.61 -12.58 0.09
N LEU A 137 -2.43 -12.06 1.00
CA LEU A 137 -3.65 -12.73 1.47
C LEU A 137 -4.72 -12.72 0.38
N LYS A 138 -5.54 -13.78 0.28
CA LYS A 138 -6.64 -13.90 -0.69
C LYS A 138 -7.64 -12.75 -0.62
N LYS A 139 -7.91 -12.21 0.58
CA LYS A 139 -8.77 -11.04 0.80
C LYS A 139 -7.95 -9.95 1.46
N HIS A 140 -7.65 -8.90 0.70
CA HIS A 140 -6.87 -7.74 1.16
C HIS A 140 -7.27 -6.51 0.33
N TYR A 141 -7.20 -5.31 0.91
CA TYR A 141 -7.61 -4.04 0.28
C TYR A 141 -9.07 -4.03 -0.20
N SER A 142 -9.92 -4.79 0.45
CA SER A 142 -11.33 -4.91 0.07
C SER A 142 -12.14 -3.70 0.58
N PRO A 143 -12.93 -3.03 -0.26
CA PRO A 143 -13.86 -2.00 0.20
C PRO A 143 -15.05 -2.59 1.00
N GLY A 144 -15.18 -3.92 1.07
CA GLY A 144 -16.29 -4.58 1.74
C GLY A 144 -17.53 -4.74 0.87
N LEU A 145 -17.46 -4.29 -0.39
CA LEU A 145 -18.52 -4.39 -1.39
C LEU A 145 -18.11 -5.35 -2.51
N PRO A 146 -19.06 -6.02 -3.18
CA PRO A 146 -18.79 -6.78 -4.40
C PRO A 146 -18.15 -5.89 -5.46
N MET A 147 -17.16 -6.39 -6.17
CA MET A 147 -16.47 -5.65 -7.23
C MET A 147 -16.43 -6.46 -8.52
N LEU A 148 -16.81 -5.79 -9.62
CA LEU A 148 -16.63 -6.29 -10.97
C LEU A 148 -15.50 -5.50 -11.64
N ILE A 149 -14.57 -6.19 -12.27
CA ILE A 149 -13.45 -5.57 -13.01
C ILE A 149 -13.71 -5.62 -14.52
N ASN A 150 -13.01 -4.76 -15.27
CA ASN A 150 -13.06 -4.67 -16.73
C ASN A 150 -14.47 -4.39 -17.29
N GLN A 151 -15.32 -3.72 -16.51
CA GLN A 151 -16.65 -3.33 -16.98
C GLN A 151 -16.57 -2.11 -17.91
N LYS A 152 -17.29 -2.16 -19.05
CA LYS A 152 -17.37 -1.05 -20.02
C LYS A 152 -18.56 -0.13 -19.78
N LYS A 153 -19.55 -0.58 -19.01
CA LYS A 153 -20.80 0.12 -18.71
C LYS A 153 -21.17 -0.05 -17.24
N SER A 154 -21.91 0.91 -16.69
CA SER A 154 -22.52 0.82 -15.37
C SER A 154 -24.05 0.71 -15.50
N ASP A 155 -24.66 0.03 -14.55
CA ASP A 155 -26.10 -0.17 -14.42
C ASP A 155 -26.83 0.98 -13.67
N ASN A 156 -26.23 2.11 -13.49
CA ASN A 156 -26.73 3.26 -12.71
C ASN A 156 -26.99 2.99 -11.19
N LYS A 157 -26.96 1.74 -10.73
CA LYS A 157 -27.12 1.36 -9.32
C LYS A 157 -25.77 1.10 -8.65
N SER A 158 -24.73 0.86 -9.45
CA SER A 158 -23.38 0.56 -8.98
C SER A 158 -22.46 1.77 -9.11
N ALA A 159 -21.53 1.93 -8.19
CA ALA A 159 -20.45 2.89 -8.35
C ALA A 159 -19.53 2.46 -9.50
N PHE A 160 -19.31 3.34 -10.46
CA PHE A 160 -18.48 3.08 -11.62
C PHE A 160 -17.16 3.87 -11.54
N ILE A 161 -16.08 3.16 -11.32
CA ILE A 161 -14.74 3.74 -11.21
C ILE A 161 -14.04 3.62 -12.56
N TYR A 162 -13.50 4.72 -13.07
CA TYR A 162 -12.88 4.75 -14.40
C TYR A 162 -11.69 5.70 -14.45
N LEU A 163 -10.98 5.67 -15.58
CA LEU A 163 -9.85 6.53 -15.89
C LEU A 163 -10.21 7.42 -17.09
N GLY A 164 -9.84 8.69 -17.02
CA GLY A 164 -10.10 9.66 -18.09
C GLY A 164 -11.36 10.49 -17.88
N ASN A 165 -11.86 11.12 -18.95
CA ASN A 165 -12.97 12.08 -18.93
C ASN A 165 -14.13 11.66 -19.85
N LYS A 166 -14.36 10.34 -20.04
CA LYS A 166 -15.36 9.81 -20.99
C LYS A 166 -16.80 9.97 -20.50
N PHE A 167 -17.03 10.01 -19.19
CA PHE A 167 -18.36 10.01 -18.61
C PHE A 167 -18.61 11.34 -17.91
N LYS A 168 -19.64 12.05 -18.34
CA LYS A 168 -20.02 13.34 -17.75
C LYS A 168 -21.08 13.14 -16.65
N ASN A 169 -20.83 13.74 -15.49
CA ASN A 169 -21.78 14.08 -14.42
C ASN A 169 -22.90 13.08 -14.09
N LYS A 170 -22.53 11.85 -13.74
CA LYS A 170 -23.44 10.92 -13.06
C LYS A 170 -22.96 10.77 -11.62
N ASN A 171 -23.86 10.84 -10.64
CA ASN A 171 -23.53 10.84 -9.21
C ASN A 171 -22.78 9.59 -8.74
N ASN A 172 -22.89 8.47 -9.44
CA ASN A 172 -22.23 7.20 -9.13
C ASN A 172 -20.99 6.91 -10.00
N PHE A 173 -20.48 7.90 -10.75
CA PHE A 173 -19.34 7.77 -11.65
C PHE A 173 -18.12 8.50 -11.08
N PHE A 174 -17.04 7.78 -10.86
CA PHE A 174 -15.83 8.25 -10.18
C PHE A 174 -14.62 8.15 -11.11
N SER A 175 -14.17 9.29 -11.66
CA SER A 175 -12.91 9.34 -12.39
C SER A 175 -11.75 9.40 -11.42
N LEU A 176 -10.83 8.44 -11.49
CA LEU A 176 -9.60 8.45 -10.69
C LEU A 176 -8.60 9.51 -11.17
N SER A 177 -8.63 9.85 -12.46
CA SER A 177 -7.87 10.95 -13.06
C SER A 177 -8.54 11.37 -14.37
N LYS A 178 -8.93 12.63 -14.49
CA LYS A 178 -9.54 13.17 -15.71
C LYS A 178 -8.58 13.14 -16.90
N ASN A 179 -7.29 13.34 -16.64
CA ASN A 179 -6.22 13.36 -17.65
C ASN A 179 -5.56 11.98 -17.84
N SER A 180 -6.15 10.91 -17.33
CA SER A 180 -5.61 9.55 -17.42
C SER A 180 -4.19 9.42 -16.82
N ASN A 181 -3.83 10.25 -15.86
CA ASN A 181 -2.56 10.18 -15.17
C ASN A 181 -2.59 9.06 -14.12
N LEU A 182 -1.75 8.05 -14.28
CA LEU A 182 -1.72 6.86 -13.42
C LEU A 182 -1.27 7.17 -11.98
N ASN A 183 -0.40 8.17 -11.77
CA ASN A 183 0.02 8.56 -10.42
C ASN A 183 -1.12 9.23 -9.67
N GLU A 184 -1.88 10.09 -10.34
CA GLU A 184 -3.09 10.71 -9.80
C GLU A 184 -4.16 9.64 -9.52
N ALA A 185 -4.37 8.71 -10.45
CA ALA A 185 -5.30 7.61 -10.28
C ALA A 185 -4.95 6.74 -9.07
N ALA A 186 -3.68 6.41 -8.88
CA ALA A 186 -3.19 5.68 -7.70
C ALA A 186 -3.45 6.45 -6.41
N SER A 187 -3.21 7.77 -6.40
CA SER A 187 -3.47 8.65 -5.24
C SER A 187 -4.96 8.69 -4.87
N ASN A 188 -5.85 8.64 -5.86
CA ASN A 188 -7.29 8.73 -5.65
C ASN A 188 -7.98 7.37 -5.39
N LEU A 189 -7.33 6.23 -5.68
CA LEU A 189 -7.97 4.92 -5.64
C LEU A 189 -8.58 4.58 -4.28
N TYR A 190 -7.80 4.60 -3.21
CA TYR A 190 -8.30 4.26 -1.87
C TYR A 190 -9.23 5.32 -1.31
N LYS A 191 -8.99 6.60 -1.62
CA LYS A 191 -9.91 7.67 -1.32
C LYS A 191 -11.30 7.42 -1.94
N THR A 192 -11.34 7.03 -3.21
CA THR A 192 -12.59 6.69 -3.90
C THR A 192 -13.26 5.47 -3.29
N PHE A 193 -12.52 4.40 -2.98
CA PHE A 193 -13.08 3.23 -2.28
C PHE A 193 -13.70 3.57 -0.92
N ARG A 194 -13.10 4.48 -0.18
CA ARG A 194 -13.63 4.92 1.12
C ARG A 194 -14.87 5.82 0.97
N LEU A 195 -14.94 6.59 -0.09
CA LEU A 195 -16.10 7.45 -0.40
C LEU A 195 -17.33 6.63 -0.82
N ILE A 196 -17.14 5.51 -1.50
CA ILE A 196 -18.22 4.64 -1.98
C ILE A 196 -18.77 3.72 -0.87
N LYS A 197 -17.96 3.42 0.14
CA LYS A 197 -18.32 2.55 1.27
C LYS A 197 -19.30 3.23 2.22
#